data_205df59829600419d19397158f670173
#
_entry.id   205df59829600419d19397158f670173
#
_cell.length_a   1.000
_cell.length_b   1.000
_cell.length_c   1.000
_cell.angle_alpha   90.00
_cell.angle_beta   90.00
_cell.angle_gamma   90.00
#
_symmetry.space_group_name_H-M   'P 1'
#
loop_
_entity.id
_entity.type
_entity.pdbx_description
1 polymer ?
#
loop_
_entity_poly.entity_id
_entity_poly.type
_entity_poly.pdbx_seq_one_letter_code
_entity_poly.pdbx_strand_id
1 'polypeptide(L)'
;MCIRDRICTFDGCNNPRKARGLCGGHYKQQREGQELRPLRSQITLEQRFWAKVRKTDDCWEWIAAANGNGYGLIWIDGRVRIAHQVAWEIVNGSIPDRMELDHRCGNRACVNPAHLRPTTRSQNMQHRIGNQCNNTSGVRGVYWDKRANAWGARAILNGRYYWGGRHSTIEAADAAARALRAQLHTHDDHDEWVKTQTAPPKNDEAA
;
A
#
# COMPACT_ATOMS: atom_id res chain seq x y z
N MET A 1 -38.87 -35.45 -5.18
CA MET A 1 -38.68 -34.03 -5.52
C MET A 1 -37.27 -33.62 -5.11
N CYS A 2 -36.33 -33.53 -6.08
CA CYS A 2 -34.91 -33.31 -5.78
C CYS A 2 -34.66 -31.94 -5.20
N ILE A 3 -33.68 -31.82 -4.30
CA ILE A 3 -33.26 -30.55 -3.65
C ILE A 3 -32.92 -29.46 -4.72
N ARG A 4 -32.41 -29.89 -5.89
CA ARG A 4 -32.10 -28.98 -7.04
C ARG A 4 -33.30 -28.19 -7.55
N ASP A 5 -34.52 -28.67 -7.37
CA ASP A 5 -35.72 -27.95 -7.85
C ASP A 5 -36.15 -26.78 -6.98
N ARG A 6 -35.50 -26.57 -5.85
CA ARG A 6 -35.84 -25.53 -4.87
C ARG A 6 -34.83 -24.35 -4.81
N ILE A 7 -33.71 -24.44 -5.54
CA ILE A 7 -32.68 -23.39 -5.54
C ILE A 7 -32.72 -22.55 -6.82
N CYS A 8 -32.19 -21.34 -6.73
CA CYS A 8 -32.08 -20.38 -7.82
C CYS A 8 -31.33 -20.97 -9.02
N THR A 9 -31.83 -20.72 -10.24
CA THR A 9 -31.21 -21.18 -11.48
C THR A 9 -30.00 -20.34 -11.92
N PHE A 10 -29.74 -19.21 -11.27
CA PHE A 10 -28.52 -18.44 -11.52
C PHE A 10 -27.30 -19.21 -11.03
N ASP A 11 -26.29 -19.34 -11.90
CA ASP A 11 -25.10 -20.14 -11.62
C ASP A 11 -24.38 -19.65 -10.33
N GLY A 12 -23.98 -20.61 -9.50
CA GLY A 12 -23.35 -20.33 -8.18
C GLY A 12 -24.31 -19.76 -7.12
N CYS A 13 -25.64 -19.68 -7.39
CA CYS A 13 -26.61 -19.19 -6.41
C CYS A 13 -27.33 -20.32 -5.66
N ASN A 14 -27.05 -20.43 -4.37
CA ASN A 14 -27.69 -21.44 -3.51
C ASN A 14 -28.94 -20.94 -2.75
N ASN A 15 -29.41 -19.73 -3.04
CA ASN A 15 -30.60 -19.18 -2.41
C ASN A 15 -31.87 -19.89 -2.88
N PRO A 16 -32.88 -20.04 -2.01
CA PRO A 16 -34.14 -20.68 -2.39
C PRO A 16 -34.87 -19.89 -3.48
N ARG A 17 -35.50 -20.59 -4.40
CA ARG A 17 -36.36 -20.01 -5.44
C ARG A 17 -37.51 -19.21 -4.83
N LYS A 18 -37.80 -18.08 -5.42
CA LYS A 18 -38.98 -17.25 -5.12
C LYS A 18 -39.95 -17.20 -6.29
N ALA A 19 -39.49 -16.86 -7.50
CA ALA A 19 -40.29 -16.73 -8.67
C ALA A 19 -39.47 -16.97 -9.96
N ARG A 20 -40.06 -17.52 -11.00
CA ARG A 20 -39.45 -17.78 -12.34
C ARG A 20 -38.10 -18.52 -12.26
N GLY A 21 -37.96 -19.42 -11.31
CA GLY A 21 -36.71 -20.16 -11.13
C GLY A 21 -35.62 -19.38 -10.37
N LEU A 22 -35.82 -18.11 -10.04
CA LEU A 22 -34.86 -17.24 -9.41
C LEU A 22 -35.17 -17.01 -7.92
N CYS A 23 -34.15 -16.74 -7.13
CA CYS A 23 -34.31 -16.24 -5.77
C CYS A 23 -34.81 -14.78 -5.75
N GLY A 24 -35.18 -14.26 -4.58
CA GLY A 24 -35.75 -12.91 -4.47
C GLY A 24 -34.83 -11.82 -5.03
N GLY A 25 -33.52 -11.93 -4.85
CA GLY A 25 -32.55 -10.95 -5.35
C GLY A 25 -32.42 -10.98 -6.88
N HIS A 26 -32.23 -12.15 -7.48
CA HIS A 26 -32.12 -12.30 -8.94
C HIS A 26 -33.47 -12.01 -9.64
N TYR A 27 -34.59 -12.38 -9.04
CA TYR A 27 -35.88 -12.01 -9.54
C TYR A 27 -36.12 -10.50 -9.57
N LYS A 28 -35.60 -9.77 -8.57
CA LYS A 28 -35.63 -8.31 -8.56
C LYS A 28 -34.81 -7.73 -9.70
N GLN A 29 -33.57 -8.20 -9.90
CA GLN A 29 -32.73 -7.78 -11.04
C GLN A 29 -33.45 -7.99 -12.38
N GLN A 30 -34.03 -9.19 -12.60
CA GLN A 30 -34.78 -9.51 -13.83
C GLN A 30 -35.97 -8.58 -14.01
N ARG A 31 -36.74 -8.32 -12.94
CA ARG A 31 -37.93 -7.42 -13.01
C ARG A 31 -37.54 -5.98 -13.35
N GLU A 32 -36.37 -5.55 -12.91
CA GLU A 32 -35.84 -4.20 -13.18
C GLU A 32 -35.10 -4.10 -14.52
N GLY A 33 -35.15 -5.15 -15.35
CA GLY A 33 -34.48 -5.19 -16.66
C GLY A 33 -32.94 -5.20 -16.56
N GLN A 34 -32.41 -5.53 -15.40
CA GLN A 34 -30.95 -5.62 -15.18
C GLN A 34 -30.46 -6.98 -15.66
N GLU A 35 -29.20 -7.02 -16.10
CA GLU A 35 -28.49 -8.26 -16.33
C GLU A 35 -28.34 -9.02 -14.98
N LEU A 36 -28.57 -10.34 -15.03
CA LEU A 36 -28.40 -11.16 -13.83
C LEU A 36 -26.91 -11.24 -13.45
N ARG A 37 -26.61 -10.87 -12.24
CA ARG A 37 -25.25 -10.86 -11.68
C ARG A 37 -25.25 -11.41 -10.24
N PRO A 38 -24.13 -11.92 -9.75
CA PRO A 38 -24.04 -12.44 -8.39
C PRO A 38 -24.56 -11.44 -7.35
N LEU A 39 -25.33 -11.93 -6.40
CA LEU A 39 -25.79 -11.10 -5.28
C LEU A 39 -24.62 -10.77 -4.35
N ARG A 40 -24.67 -9.62 -3.69
CA ARG A 40 -23.61 -9.18 -2.76
C ARG A 40 -23.25 -10.23 -1.69
N SER A 41 -24.23 -11.04 -1.26
CA SER A 41 -24.03 -12.14 -0.31
C SER A 41 -23.25 -13.33 -0.91
N GLN A 42 -23.07 -13.40 -2.21
CA GLN A 42 -22.38 -14.48 -2.93
C GLN A 42 -20.97 -14.07 -3.39
N ILE A 43 -20.66 -12.77 -3.31
CA ILE A 43 -19.35 -12.23 -3.70
C ILE A 43 -18.43 -12.36 -2.50
N THR A 44 -17.32 -13.09 -2.64
CA THR A 44 -16.32 -13.22 -1.58
C THR A 44 -15.65 -11.87 -1.26
N LEU A 45 -15.00 -11.80 -0.08
CA LEU A 45 -14.22 -10.62 0.28
C LEU A 45 -13.15 -10.32 -0.78
N GLU A 46 -12.45 -11.35 -1.25
CA GLU A 46 -11.40 -11.21 -2.28
C GLU A 46 -11.95 -10.64 -3.58
N GLN A 47 -13.05 -11.19 -4.09
CA GLN A 47 -13.70 -10.68 -5.30
C GLN A 47 -14.13 -9.23 -5.15
N ARG A 48 -14.71 -8.87 -4.00
CA ARG A 48 -15.10 -7.48 -3.69
C ARG A 48 -13.91 -6.54 -3.56
N PHE A 49 -12.79 -7.05 -3.05
CA PHE A 49 -11.55 -6.30 -2.87
C PHE A 49 -10.89 -6.03 -4.22
N TRP A 50 -10.58 -7.08 -4.97
CA TRP A 50 -9.85 -6.97 -6.23
C TRP A 50 -10.63 -6.24 -7.34
N ALA A 51 -11.96 -6.25 -7.31
CA ALA A 51 -12.79 -5.43 -8.20
C ALA A 51 -12.61 -3.91 -8.01
N LYS A 52 -11.95 -3.47 -6.93
CA LYS A 52 -11.64 -2.06 -6.63
C LYS A 52 -10.17 -1.72 -6.80
N VAL A 53 -9.42 -2.58 -7.47
CA VAL A 53 -8.00 -2.43 -7.70
C VAL A 53 -7.71 -2.36 -9.18
N ARG A 54 -7.05 -1.28 -9.62
CA ARG A 54 -6.49 -1.17 -10.95
C ARG A 54 -5.05 -1.71 -10.91
N LYS A 55 -4.84 -2.88 -11.50
CA LYS A 55 -3.52 -3.49 -11.60
C LYS A 55 -2.79 -2.90 -12.80
N THR A 56 -1.57 -2.45 -12.59
CA THR A 56 -0.59 -2.06 -13.62
C THR A 56 0.67 -2.89 -13.46
N ASP A 57 1.60 -2.78 -14.38
CA ASP A 57 2.88 -3.48 -14.32
C ASP A 57 3.74 -3.02 -13.13
N ASP A 58 3.41 -1.87 -12.56
CA ASP A 58 4.07 -1.28 -11.38
C ASP A 58 3.12 -1.35 -10.16
N CYS A 59 2.50 -0.27 -9.78
CA CYS A 59 1.60 -0.21 -8.62
C CYS A 59 0.21 -0.77 -8.92
N TRP A 60 -0.36 -1.50 -7.95
CA TRP A 60 -1.78 -1.85 -7.96
C TRP A 60 -2.54 -0.78 -7.19
N GLU A 61 -3.25 0.07 -7.91
CA GLU A 61 -3.89 1.24 -7.33
C GLU A 61 -5.30 0.95 -6.81
N TRP A 62 -5.57 1.37 -5.60
CA TRP A 62 -6.91 1.39 -5.05
C TRP A 62 -7.74 2.51 -5.67
N ILE A 63 -8.83 2.16 -6.36
CA ILE A 63 -9.68 3.10 -7.09
C ILE A 63 -11.02 3.42 -6.40
N ALA A 64 -11.18 3.02 -5.13
CA ALA A 64 -12.37 3.30 -4.33
C ALA A 64 -12.09 4.36 -3.25
N ALA A 65 -12.92 4.41 -2.21
CA ALA A 65 -12.80 5.40 -1.14
C ALA A 65 -11.42 5.40 -0.48
N ALA A 66 -10.88 6.59 -0.19
CA ALA A 66 -9.64 6.80 0.52
C ALA A 66 -9.81 7.80 1.68
N ASN A 67 -8.90 7.77 2.65
CA ASN A 67 -8.85 8.78 3.70
C ASN A 67 -8.10 10.04 3.24
N GLY A 68 -8.12 11.10 4.07
CA GLY A 68 -7.44 12.38 3.78
C GLY A 68 -5.91 12.28 3.60
N ASN A 69 -5.31 11.16 3.99
CA ASN A 69 -3.88 10.88 3.81
C ASN A 69 -3.57 10.07 2.53
N GLY A 70 -4.58 9.72 1.73
CA GLY A 70 -4.42 8.96 0.48
C GLY A 70 -4.41 7.44 0.64
N TYR A 71 -4.67 6.91 1.85
CA TYR A 71 -4.79 5.46 2.04
C TYR A 71 -6.19 4.97 1.67
N GLY A 72 -6.25 3.90 0.87
CA GLY A 72 -7.50 3.25 0.50
C GLY A 72 -8.27 2.69 1.70
N LEU A 73 -9.59 2.77 1.65
CA LEU A 73 -10.49 2.30 2.69
C LEU A 73 -11.49 1.28 2.15
N ILE A 74 -11.75 0.23 2.91
CA ILE A 74 -12.76 -0.79 2.60
C ILE A 74 -13.59 -1.13 3.85
N TRP A 75 -14.89 -1.31 3.64
CA TRP A 75 -15.81 -1.76 4.68
C TRP A 75 -15.87 -3.29 4.73
N ILE A 76 -15.50 -3.88 5.89
CA ILE A 76 -15.47 -5.32 6.13
C ILE A 76 -16.02 -5.57 7.54
N ASP A 77 -16.97 -6.49 7.67
CA ASP A 77 -17.51 -6.98 8.94
C ASP A 77 -17.87 -5.87 9.95
N GLY A 78 -18.62 -4.87 9.45
CA GLY A 78 -19.13 -3.79 10.29
C GLY A 78 -18.11 -2.68 10.63
N ARG A 79 -16.91 -2.69 10.04
CA ARG A 79 -15.87 -1.69 10.28
C ARG A 79 -15.11 -1.28 9.02
N VAL A 80 -14.56 -0.08 9.06
CA VAL A 80 -13.65 0.40 8.01
C VAL A 80 -12.25 -0.17 8.26
N ARG A 81 -11.63 -0.71 7.21
CA ARG A 81 -10.25 -1.20 7.23
C ARG A 81 -9.42 -0.51 6.16
N ILE A 82 -8.11 -0.46 6.36
CA ILE A 82 -7.17 0.11 5.39
C ILE A 82 -6.90 -0.94 4.29
N ALA A 83 -7.06 -0.52 3.02
CA ALA A 83 -7.04 -1.44 1.88
C ALA A 83 -5.71 -2.20 1.74
N HIS A 84 -4.55 -1.55 1.87
CA HIS A 84 -3.27 -2.25 1.72
C HIS A 84 -3.03 -3.32 2.81
N GLN A 85 -3.57 -3.14 4.03
CA GLN A 85 -3.51 -4.17 5.07
C GLN A 85 -4.36 -5.39 4.69
N VAL A 86 -5.54 -5.15 4.12
CA VAL A 86 -6.42 -6.23 3.66
C VAL A 86 -5.79 -6.96 2.46
N ALA A 87 -5.15 -6.23 1.53
CA ALA A 87 -4.42 -6.85 0.42
C ALA A 87 -3.30 -7.77 0.91
N TRP A 88 -2.53 -7.31 1.90
CA TRP A 88 -1.49 -8.11 2.53
C TRP A 88 -2.06 -9.38 3.15
N GLU A 89 -3.11 -9.24 3.95
CA GLU A 89 -3.73 -10.37 4.65
C GLU A 89 -4.32 -11.42 3.71
N ILE A 90 -4.91 -11.00 2.59
CA ILE A 90 -5.44 -11.92 1.57
C ILE A 90 -4.32 -12.80 0.99
N VAL A 91 -3.11 -12.23 0.77
CA VAL A 91 -2.03 -12.94 0.06
C VAL A 91 -1.04 -13.59 1.02
N ASN A 92 -0.68 -12.92 2.11
CA ASN A 92 0.40 -13.34 3.01
C ASN A 92 -0.08 -13.79 4.40
N GLY A 93 -1.38 -13.69 4.68
CA GLY A 93 -1.93 -13.93 6.01
C GLY A 93 -1.74 -12.73 6.96
N SER A 94 -1.84 -12.99 8.27
CA SER A 94 -1.82 -11.94 9.28
C SER A 94 -0.53 -11.11 9.28
N ILE A 95 -0.66 -9.80 9.50
CA ILE A 95 0.48 -8.93 9.74
C ILE A 95 1.11 -9.34 11.08
N PRO A 96 2.44 -9.51 11.15
CA PRO A 96 3.11 -9.88 12.39
C PRO A 96 2.84 -8.87 13.51
N ASP A 97 2.77 -9.37 14.76
CA ASP A 97 2.49 -8.54 15.93
C ASP A 97 3.48 -7.36 16.04
N ARG A 98 2.92 -6.18 16.39
CA ARG A 98 3.67 -4.93 16.58
C ARG A 98 4.38 -4.42 15.31
N MET A 99 4.03 -4.96 14.14
CA MET A 99 4.53 -4.45 12.86
C MET A 99 3.49 -3.60 12.14
N GLU A 100 3.97 -2.63 11.40
CA GLU A 100 3.23 -1.80 10.46
C GLU A 100 3.58 -2.24 9.04
N LEU A 101 2.72 -1.98 8.06
CA LEU A 101 3.06 -2.19 6.66
C LEU A 101 3.59 -0.89 6.05
N ASP A 102 4.79 -0.97 5.52
CA ASP A 102 5.46 0.11 4.81
C ASP A 102 5.34 -0.09 3.30
N HIS A 103 5.13 1.01 2.56
CA HIS A 103 5.08 1.03 1.10
C HIS A 103 6.46 1.31 0.53
N ARG A 104 7.19 0.29 0.07
CA ARG A 104 8.49 0.47 -0.60
C ARG A 104 8.41 1.42 -1.79
N CYS A 105 7.30 1.42 -2.51
CA CYS A 105 7.02 2.33 -3.63
C CYS A 105 6.64 3.76 -3.21
N GLY A 106 6.40 4.02 -1.92
CA GLY A 106 5.96 5.31 -1.42
C GLY A 106 4.54 5.75 -1.82
N ASN A 107 3.86 4.99 -2.65
CA ASN A 107 2.50 5.28 -3.09
C ASN A 107 1.48 4.75 -2.07
N ARG A 108 0.82 5.63 -1.35
CA ARG A 108 -0.16 5.29 -0.30
C ARG A 108 -1.44 4.63 -0.82
N ALA A 109 -1.76 4.86 -2.10
CA ALA A 109 -2.89 4.23 -2.76
C ALA A 109 -2.56 2.82 -3.28
N CYS A 110 -1.28 2.42 -3.26
CA CYS A 110 -0.86 1.10 -3.72
C CYS A 110 -1.32 0.00 -2.75
N VAL A 111 -1.89 -1.06 -3.31
CA VAL A 111 -2.28 -2.27 -2.57
C VAL A 111 -1.56 -3.52 -3.08
N ASN A 112 -0.48 -3.36 -3.88
CA ASN A 112 0.32 -4.47 -4.36
C ASN A 112 1.10 -5.10 -3.19
N PRO A 113 0.85 -6.37 -2.81
CA PRO A 113 1.57 -7.00 -1.70
C PRO A 113 3.08 -7.07 -1.90
N ALA A 114 3.57 -7.14 -3.14
CA ALA A 114 5.01 -7.13 -3.45
C ALA A 114 5.69 -5.78 -3.14
N HIS A 115 4.90 -4.70 -3.09
CA HIS A 115 5.37 -3.35 -2.74
C HIS A 115 5.26 -3.03 -1.24
N LEU A 116 4.71 -3.96 -0.45
CA LEU A 116 4.53 -3.84 0.98
C LEU A 116 5.58 -4.67 1.71
N ARG A 117 5.96 -4.23 2.90
CA ARG A 117 6.78 -5.02 3.81
C ARG A 117 6.37 -4.76 5.27
N PRO A 118 6.37 -5.79 6.13
CA PRO A 118 6.23 -5.59 7.56
C PRO A 118 7.48 -4.90 8.11
N THR A 119 7.27 -3.83 8.89
CA THR A 119 8.33 -3.04 9.51
C THR A 119 7.96 -2.68 10.94
N THR A 120 8.94 -2.49 11.79
CA THR A 120 8.72 -1.79 13.05
C THR A 120 8.44 -0.31 12.79
N ARG A 121 7.81 0.37 13.73
CA ARG A 121 7.59 1.82 13.63
C ARG A 121 8.87 2.61 13.39
N SER A 122 9.98 2.21 14.02
CA SER A 122 11.28 2.84 13.81
C SER A 122 11.78 2.68 12.38
N GLN A 123 11.67 1.49 11.82
CA GLN A 123 12.03 1.19 10.42
C GLN A 123 11.14 1.94 9.43
N ASN A 124 9.82 1.96 9.65
CA ASN A 124 8.88 2.70 8.82
C ASN A 124 9.20 4.21 8.81
N MET A 125 9.64 4.76 9.94
CA MET A 125 10.09 6.16 10.00
C MET A 125 11.41 6.41 9.24
N GLN A 126 12.28 5.40 9.09
CA GLN A 126 13.49 5.49 8.29
C GLN A 126 13.19 5.58 6.78
N HIS A 127 12.18 4.86 6.31
CA HIS A 127 11.73 4.84 4.91
C HIS A 127 10.91 6.10 4.53
N ARG A 128 11.20 7.23 5.13
CA ARG A 128 10.45 8.46 4.81
C ARG A 128 10.85 9.02 3.45
N ILE A 129 9.89 9.09 2.55
CA ILE A 129 10.02 9.72 1.24
C ILE A 129 9.64 11.20 1.36
N GLY A 130 10.49 12.08 0.81
CA GLY A 130 10.28 13.52 0.81
C GLY A 130 10.66 14.22 2.12
N ASN A 131 10.51 15.52 2.13
CA ASN A 131 10.90 16.40 3.22
C ASN A 131 9.73 16.65 4.18
N GLN A 132 10.05 16.93 5.44
CA GLN A 132 9.05 17.42 6.40
C GLN A 132 8.60 18.84 6.01
N CYS A 133 7.35 19.19 6.33
CA CYS A 133 6.81 20.51 6.04
C CYS A 133 7.58 21.68 6.67
N ASN A 134 8.32 21.41 7.76
CA ASN A 134 9.18 22.38 8.44
C ASN A 134 10.65 22.34 7.97
N ASN A 135 10.96 21.57 6.91
CA ASN A 135 12.31 21.53 6.35
C ASN A 135 12.53 22.70 5.42
N THR A 136 13.28 23.70 5.88
CA THR A 136 13.58 24.93 5.14
C THR A 136 14.73 24.80 4.15
N SER A 137 15.57 23.75 4.26
CA SER A 137 16.68 23.52 3.32
C SER A 137 16.25 22.83 2.03
N GLY A 138 15.05 22.21 2.00
CA GLY A 138 14.61 21.36 0.89
C GLY A 138 15.32 20.01 0.83
N VAL A 139 16.24 19.69 1.74
CA VAL A 139 17.05 18.46 1.75
C VAL A 139 16.91 17.74 3.07
N ARG A 140 16.64 16.43 3.03
CA ARG A 140 16.44 15.62 4.23
C ARG A 140 17.71 15.49 5.07
N GLY A 141 17.59 15.90 6.34
CA GLY A 141 18.72 15.83 7.30
C GLY A 141 19.71 16.99 7.20
N VAL A 142 19.43 17.99 6.36
CA VAL A 142 20.24 19.20 6.20
C VAL A 142 19.52 20.40 6.78
N TYR A 143 20.22 21.29 7.43
CA TYR A 143 19.71 22.54 7.99
C TYR A 143 20.78 23.62 7.98
N TRP A 144 20.36 24.89 7.96
CA TRP A 144 21.27 26.02 8.07
C TRP A 144 21.58 26.34 9.52
N ASP A 145 22.85 26.28 9.91
CA ASP A 145 23.34 26.71 11.22
C ASP A 145 23.76 28.19 11.15
N LYS A 146 22.89 29.07 11.61
CA LYS A 146 23.10 30.52 11.60
C LYS A 146 24.32 30.96 12.41
N ARG A 147 24.66 30.23 13.50
CA ARG A 147 25.79 30.59 14.36
C ARG A 147 27.14 30.27 13.70
N ALA A 148 27.17 29.16 12.99
CA ALA A 148 28.37 28.69 12.31
C ALA A 148 28.48 29.23 10.87
N ASN A 149 27.42 29.87 10.35
CA ASN A 149 27.29 30.30 8.95
C ASN A 149 27.60 29.14 7.99
N ALA A 150 27.00 27.97 8.23
CA ALA A 150 27.30 26.75 7.51
C ALA A 150 26.08 25.80 7.44
N TRP A 151 26.11 24.88 6.50
CA TRP A 151 25.12 23.82 6.38
C TRP A 151 25.47 22.67 7.32
N GLY A 152 24.57 22.33 8.25
CA GLY A 152 24.70 21.18 9.14
C GLY A 152 24.04 19.93 8.57
N ALA A 153 24.72 18.79 8.67
CA ALA A 153 24.20 17.47 8.33
C ALA A 153 23.85 16.66 9.57
N ARG A 154 22.72 15.95 9.56
CA ARG A 154 22.31 15.04 10.64
C ARG A 154 21.42 13.91 10.16
N ALA A 155 21.45 12.79 10.88
CA ALA A 155 20.46 11.73 10.80
C ALA A 155 19.80 11.50 12.16
N ILE A 156 18.62 10.90 12.17
CA ILE A 156 17.88 10.56 13.39
C ILE A 156 17.59 9.06 13.37
N LEU A 157 17.99 8.37 14.43
CA LEU A 157 17.65 6.96 14.65
C LEU A 157 17.17 6.76 16.09
N ASN A 158 16.00 6.16 16.28
CA ASN A 158 15.38 5.90 17.59
C ASN A 158 15.32 7.14 18.50
N GLY A 159 15.00 8.30 17.92
CA GLY A 159 14.91 9.58 18.61
C GLY A 159 16.26 10.24 18.94
N ARG A 160 17.39 9.61 18.62
CA ARG A 160 18.74 10.16 18.81
C ARG A 160 19.22 10.85 17.53
N TYR A 161 19.89 12.00 17.71
CA TYR A 161 20.52 12.74 16.63
C TYR A 161 21.95 12.27 16.44
N TYR A 162 22.33 12.00 15.21
CA TYR A 162 23.67 11.68 14.78
C TYR A 162 24.18 12.82 13.90
N TRP A 163 25.35 13.34 14.27
CA TRP A 163 25.96 14.51 13.67
C TRP A 163 26.81 14.15 12.47
N GLY A 164 26.61 14.83 11.32
CA GLY A 164 27.32 14.62 10.06
C GLY A 164 28.28 15.76 9.68
N GLY A 165 28.52 16.68 10.60
CA GLY A 165 29.45 17.81 10.34
C GLY A 165 28.79 19.07 9.83
N ARG A 166 29.63 20.13 9.67
CA ARG A 166 29.29 21.39 9.02
C ARG A 166 29.98 21.46 7.66
N HIS A 167 29.28 22.00 6.69
CA HIS A 167 29.70 22.05 5.31
C HIS A 167 29.46 23.45 4.73
N SER A 168 30.30 23.87 3.80
CA SER A 168 30.20 25.18 3.14
C SER A 168 29.04 25.23 2.11
N THR A 169 28.65 24.05 1.56
CA THR A 169 27.58 23.95 0.58
C THR A 169 26.50 22.97 1.01
N ILE A 170 25.29 23.14 0.46
CA ILE A 170 24.13 22.28 0.74
C ILE A 170 24.35 20.87 0.16
N GLU A 171 25.04 20.77 -0.97
CA GLU A 171 25.34 19.50 -1.65
C GLU A 171 26.29 18.65 -0.81
N ALA A 172 27.33 19.25 -0.23
CA ALA A 172 28.26 18.57 0.68
C ALA A 172 27.56 18.09 1.96
N ALA A 173 26.65 18.92 2.51
CA ALA A 173 25.83 18.53 3.66
C ALA A 173 24.84 17.40 3.32
N ASP A 174 24.25 17.41 2.12
CA ASP A 174 23.38 16.31 1.67
C ASP A 174 24.16 14.99 1.53
N ALA A 175 25.33 15.04 0.91
CA ALA A 175 26.20 13.86 0.80
C ALA A 175 26.53 13.27 2.18
N ALA A 176 26.89 14.13 3.14
CA ALA A 176 27.15 13.70 4.52
C ALA A 176 25.91 13.13 5.22
N ALA A 177 24.74 13.75 5.05
CA ALA A 177 23.49 13.28 5.62
C ALA A 177 23.06 11.94 5.02
N ARG A 178 23.25 11.72 3.72
CA ARG A 178 23.02 10.43 3.05
C ARG A 178 23.97 9.36 3.55
N ALA A 179 25.27 9.66 3.67
CA ALA A 179 26.26 8.73 4.20
C ALA A 179 25.93 8.27 5.63
N LEU A 180 25.50 9.19 6.48
CA LEU A 180 25.04 8.86 7.83
C LEU A 180 23.80 7.94 7.81
N ARG A 181 22.83 8.24 6.96
CA ARG A 181 21.64 7.39 6.86
C ARG A 181 21.97 6.01 6.33
N ALA A 182 22.85 5.90 5.34
CA ALA A 182 23.31 4.62 4.81
C ALA A 182 24.01 3.75 5.87
N GLN A 183 24.69 4.37 6.84
CA GLN A 183 25.33 3.64 7.94
C GLN A 183 24.36 3.26 9.07
N LEU A 184 23.36 4.09 9.33
CA LEU A 184 22.49 3.96 10.50
C LEU A 184 21.14 3.31 10.21
N HIS A 185 20.59 3.55 9.02
CA HIS A 185 19.25 3.10 8.66
C HIS A 185 19.29 1.77 7.90
N THR A 186 18.39 0.89 8.25
CA THR A 186 18.21 -0.42 7.57
C THR A 186 17.11 -0.40 6.54
N HIS A 187 16.31 0.68 6.47
CA HIS A 187 15.11 0.81 5.64
C HIS A 187 15.04 2.16 4.89
N ASP A 188 16.19 2.75 4.56
CA ASP A 188 16.30 3.97 3.73
C ASP A 188 16.68 3.56 2.28
N ASP A 189 15.91 2.63 1.71
CA ASP A 189 16.22 1.92 0.46
C ASP A 189 15.26 2.25 -0.70
N HIS A 190 14.46 3.31 -0.58
CA HIS A 190 13.47 3.68 -1.59
C HIS A 190 14.11 3.90 -2.97
N ASP A 191 15.18 4.70 -3.04
CA ASP A 191 15.82 5.05 -4.30
C ASP A 191 16.46 3.82 -4.98
N GLU A 192 16.97 2.87 -4.19
CA GLU A 192 17.51 1.60 -4.69
C GLU A 192 16.38 0.69 -5.18
N TRP A 193 15.29 0.60 -4.43
CA TRP A 193 14.14 -0.18 -4.82
C TRP A 193 13.53 0.31 -6.14
N VAL A 194 13.38 1.62 -6.33
CA VAL A 194 12.88 2.21 -7.59
C VAL A 194 13.79 1.81 -8.76
N LYS A 195 15.11 1.87 -8.59
CA LYS A 195 16.06 1.46 -9.64
C LYS A 195 15.90 -0.01 -10.03
N THR A 196 15.60 -0.89 -9.07
CA THR A 196 15.39 -2.32 -9.36
C THR A 196 14.11 -2.58 -10.15
N GLN A 197 13.07 -1.72 -10.01
CA GLN A 197 11.83 -1.86 -10.76
C GLN A 197 11.96 -1.32 -12.21
N THR A 198 12.83 -0.34 -12.43
CA THR A 198 13.05 0.28 -13.75
C THR A 198 14.18 -0.37 -14.53
N ALA A 199 14.94 -1.29 -13.93
CA ALA A 199 15.99 -2.03 -14.62
C ALA A 199 15.37 -2.95 -15.70
N PRO A 200 15.92 -2.99 -16.93
CA PRO A 200 15.46 -3.95 -17.92
C PRO A 200 15.63 -5.38 -17.39
N PRO A 201 14.76 -6.32 -17.78
CA PRO A 201 14.89 -7.71 -17.36
C PRO A 201 16.31 -8.19 -17.73
N LYS A 202 17.01 -8.78 -16.76
CA LYS A 202 18.27 -9.45 -17.06
C LYS A 202 17.93 -10.57 -18.05
N ASN A 203 18.43 -10.45 -19.26
CA ASN A 203 18.40 -11.56 -20.19
C ASN A 203 19.25 -12.67 -19.54
N ASP A 204 18.56 -13.67 -18.99
CA ASP A 204 19.22 -14.92 -18.65
C ASP A 204 19.69 -15.49 -20.00
N GLU A 205 20.94 -15.26 -20.32
CA GLU A 205 21.62 -15.99 -21.39
C GLU A 205 21.57 -17.46 -21.01
N ALA A 206 20.64 -18.17 -21.65
CA ALA A 206 20.61 -19.62 -21.62
C ALA A 206 21.91 -20.13 -22.23
N ALA A 207 22.74 -20.76 -21.44
CA ALA A 207 23.81 -21.65 -21.89
C ALA A 207 23.25 -23.04 -22.10
#